data_e4255b5dd67e5033d514a90ec38d8354
#
_entry.id   e4255b5dd67e5033d514a90ec38d8354
#
_cell.length_a   1.000
_cell.length_b   1.000
_cell.length_c   1.000
_cell.angle_alpha   90.00
_cell.angle_beta   90.00
_cell.angle_gamma   90.00
#
_symmetry.space_group_name_H-M   'P 1'
#
loop_
_entity.id
_entity.type
_entity.pdbx_description
1 polymer ?
#
loop_
_entity_poly.entity_id
_entity_poly.type
_entity_poly.pdbx_seq_one_letter_code
_entity_poly.pdbx_strand_id
1 'polypeptide(L)'
;MSYSYDSISNSDKIQLNNGKPLMLRESSSGVQSLLPMYVHLDYLVKDQYKDSNGKISYDQKEERRNLLSTMYKRFKNKELDYPETVTIEGYDYNFASKEDADRFKSMYYKYISVDHSEIFLEEPEDNLFPPTQCKFVNWLLDAIEGHNDMLFIATHSPYVLNQLIKVSSDEISVFFTYHSSDNTDRLYRVRQLSKEEIREIYDNGVDMFFNFELYI
;
A
#
# COMPACT_ATOMS: atom_id res chain seq x y z
N MET A 1 -19.17 -14.10 -0.10
CA MET A 1 -19.48 -12.82 -0.79
C MET A 1 -18.39 -12.61 -1.83
N SER A 2 -18.76 -12.25 -3.06
CA SER A 2 -17.80 -11.92 -4.12
C SER A 2 -18.15 -10.56 -4.74
N TYR A 3 -17.14 -9.89 -5.27
CA TYR A 3 -17.27 -8.60 -5.94
C TYR A 3 -16.98 -8.76 -7.42
N SER A 4 -17.67 -8.02 -8.26
CA SER A 4 -17.41 -7.90 -9.69
C SER A 4 -17.81 -6.52 -10.20
N TYR A 5 -17.01 -5.99 -11.13
CA TYR A 5 -17.35 -4.78 -11.86
C TYR A 5 -17.90 -5.14 -13.23
N ASP A 6 -19.05 -4.58 -13.58
CA ASP A 6 -19.67 -4.73 -14.87
C ASP A 6 -19.40 -3.48 -15.71
N SER A 7 -18.47 -3.61 -16.67
CA SER A 7 -18.05 -2.51 -17.54
C SER A 7 -19.13 -2.06 -18.52
N ILE A 8 -20.14 -2.92 -18.83
CA ILE A 8 -21.22 -2.59 -19.75
C ILE A 8 -22.24 -1.68 -19.06
N SER A 9 -22.62 -2.02 -17.84
CA SER A 9 -23.57 -1.23 -17.05
C SER A 9 -22.90 -0.18 -16.16
N ASN A 10 -21.56 -0.10 -16.17
CA ASN A 10 -20.75 0.76 -15.32
C ASN A 10 -21.18 0.66 -13.84
N SER A 11 -21.29 -0.56 -13.36
CA SER A 11 -21.82 -0.82 -12.02
C SER A 11 -21.01 -1.86 -11.23
N ASP A 12 -20.87 -1.58 -9.94
CA ASP A 12 -20.26 -2.48 -8.95
C ASP A 12 -21.33 -3.42 -8.42
N LYS A 13 -21.07 -4.73 -8.53
CA LYS A 13 -21.97 -5.80 -8.08
C LYS A 13 -21.32 -6.62 -6.98
N ILE A 14 -22.11 -6.86 -5.95
CA ILE A 14 -21.73 -7.73 -4.83
C ILE A 14 -22.66 -8.94 -4.87
N GLN A 15 -22.08 -10.14 -4.92
CA GLN A 15 -22.84 -11.36 -4.77
C GLN A 15 -22.80 -11.83 -3.33
N LEU A 16 -23.95 -11.85 -2.67
CA LEU A 16 -24.09 -12.33 -1.30
C LEU A 16 -23.98 -13.86 -1.25
N ASN A 17 -23.67 -14.41 -0.05
CA ASN A 17 -23.53 -15.87 0.14
C ASN A 17 -24.84 -16.65 -0.17
N ASN A 18 -25.98 -15.99 -0.14
CA ASN A 18 -27.27 -16.56 -0.53
C ASN A 18 -27.54 -16.51 -2.05
N GLY A 19 -26.54 -16.11 -2.85
CA GLY A 19 -26.63 -16.03 -4.31
C GLY A 19 -27.37 -14.79 -4.84
N LYS A 20 -27.85 -13.88 -3.98
CA LYS A 20 -28.52 -12.65 -4.44
C LYS A 20 -27.50 -11.59 -4.82
N PRO A 21 -27.63 -10.98 -6.01
CA PRO A 21 -26.82 -9.83 -6.38
C PRO A 21 -27.34 -8.58 -5.65
N LEU A 22 -26.41 -7.71 -5.26
CA LEU A 22 -26.67 -6.41 -4.66
C LEU A 22 -25.74 -5.40 -5.35
N MET A 23 -26.26 -4.25 -5.71
CA MET A 23 -25.37 -3.16 -6.18
C MET A 23 -24.67 -2.52 -4.98
N LEU A 24 -23.41 -2.13 -5.15
CA LEU A 24 -22.64 -1.49 -4.07
C LEU A 24 -23.39 -0.29 -3.48
N ARG A 25 -23.98 0.56 -4.34
CA ARG A 25 -24.78 1.73 -3.93
C ARG A 25 -26.02 1.41 -3.08
N GLU A 26 -26.47 0.17 -3.10
CA GLU A 26 -27.67 -0.32 -2.36
C GLU A 26 -27.26 -1.04 -1.07
N SER A 27 -25.97 -1.18 -0.83
CA SER A 27 -25.43 -1.82 0.36
C SER A 27 -25.38 -0.83 1.55
N SER A 28 -24.99 -1.33 2.73
CA SER A 28 -24.78 -0.47 3.90
C SER A 28 -23.60 0.48 3.69
N SER A 29 -23.60 1.62 4.40
CA SER A 29 -22.50 2.60 4.36
C SER A 29 -21.15 1.96 4.66
N GLY A 30 -21.07 1.05 5.62
CA GLY A 30 -19.85 0.32 5.94
C GLY A 30 -19.33 -0.54 4.78
N VAL A 31 -20.21 -1.18 4.01
CA VAL A 31 -19.81 -1.93 2.82
C VAL A 31 -19.37 -0.99 1.70
N GLN A 32 -20.06 0.15 1.54
CA GLN A 32 -19.70 1.17 0.55
C GLN A 32 -18.32 1.79 0.81
N SER A 33 -17.97 2.00 2.08
CA SER A 33 -16.66 2.51 2.47
C SER A 33 -15.57 1.43 2.38
N LEU A 34 -15.82 0.26 2.95
CA LEU A 34 -14.80 -0.79 3.09
C LEU A 34 -14.44 -1.45 1.76
N LEU A 35 -15.42 -1.74 0.88
CA LEU A 35 -15.17 -2.57 -0.29
C LEU A 35 -14.21 -1.94 -1.31
N PRO A 36 -14.36 -0.66 -1.71
CA PRO A 36 -13.40 -0.01 -2.61
C PRO A 36 -11.99 0.02 -2.02
N MET A 37 -11.86 0.36 -0.74
CA MET A 37 -10.58 0.37 -0.02
C MET A 37 -9.97 -1.03 0.02
N TYR A 38 -10.75 -2.05 0.38
CA TYR A 38 -10.31 -3.44 0.41
C TYR A 38 -9.80 -3.93 -0.94
N VAL A 39 -10.57 -3.71 -2.02
CA VAL A 39 -10.19 -4.15 -3.38
C VAL A 39 -8.89 -3.48 -3.83
N HIS A 40 -8.75 -2.19 -3.55
CA HIS A 40 -7.54 -1.45 -3.90
C HIS A 40 -6.32 -1.93 -3.10
N LEU A 41 -6.47 -2.09 -1.80
CA LEU A 41 -5.40 -2.61 -0.95
C LEU A 41 -5.03 -4.05 -1.28
N ASP A 42 -6.02 -4.93 -1.54
CA ASP A 42 -5.76 -6.33 -1.92
C ASP A 42 -4.92 -6.42 -3.21
N TYR A 43 -5.18 -5.53 -4.17
CA TYR A 43 -4.33 -5.40 -5.36
C TYR A 43 -2.91 -4.94 -5.00
N LEU A 44 -2.77 -3.89 -4.19
CA LEU A 44 -1.46 -3.32 -3.81
C LEU A 44 -0.60 -4.32 -3.03
N VAL A 45 -1.19 -5.09 -2.12
CA VAL A 45 -0.44 -6.01 -1.25
C VAL A 45 -0.24 -7.40 -1.85
N LYS A 46 -0.92 -7.76 -2.94
CA LYS A 46 -0.84 -9.11 -3.53
C LYS A 46 -0.49 -9.10 -5.01
N ASP A 47 -1.28 -8.38 -5.82
CA ASP A 47 -1.23 -8.55 -7.27
C ASP A 47 -0.10 -7.78 -7.92
N GLN A 48 0.30 -6.64 -7.34
CA GLN A 48 1.42 -5.86 -7.88
C GLN A 48 2.78 -6.57 -7.76
N TYR A 49 2.93 -7.50 -6.79
CA TYR A 49 4.16 -8.29 -6.61
C TYR A 49 4.19 -9.54 -7.48
N LYS A 50 3.05 -9.96 -8.03
CA LYS A 50 3.02 -11.05 -8.98
C LYS A 50 3.69 -10.59 -10.25
N ASP A 51 4.68 -11.39 -10.68
CA ASP A 51 5.42 -11.15 -11.92
C ASP A 51 4.49 -10.66 -13.04
N SER A 52 4.92 -9.62 -13.70
CA SER A 52 4.20 -8.90 -14.73
C SER A 52 4.00 -9.70 -16.04
N ASN A 53 3.98 -11.03 -16.01
CA ASN A 53 3.47 -11.90 -17.06
C ASN A 53 1.96 -11.72 -17.29
N GLY A 54 1.29 -10.91 -16.45
CA GLY A 54 -0.05 -10.41 -16.72
C GLY A 54 -0.07 -9.47 -17.93
N LYS A 55 -1.23 -9.34 -18.55
CA LYS A 55 -1.47 -8.47 -19.71
C LYS A 55 -1.13 -7.00 -19.37
N ILE A 56 0.10 -6.60 -19.68
CA ILE A 56 0.56 -5.21 -19.56
C ILE A 56 -0.25 -4.37 -20.56
N SER A 57 -0.78 -3.23 -20.12
CA SER A 57 -1.49 -2.30 -21.00
C SER A 57 -0.58 -1.77 -22.13
N TYR A 58 -1.17 -1.24 -23.18
CA TYR A 58 -0.39 -0.64 -24.29
C TYR A 58 0.49 0.51 -23.79
N ASP A 59 -0.04 1.37 -22.94
CA ASP A 59 0.67 2.53 -22.39
C ASP A 59 1.87 2.08 -21.52
N GLN A 60 1.69 1.08 -20.69
CA GLN A 60 2.78 0.49 -19.90
C GLN A 60 3.88 -0.12 -20.78
N LYS A 61 3.52 -0.76 -21.90
CA LYS A 61 4.51 -1.27 -22.86
C LYS A 61 5.32 -0.15 -23.48
N GLU A 62 4.69 0.94 -23.82
CA GLU A 62 5.37 2.10 -24.41
C GLU A 62 6.28 2.78 -23.41
N GLU A 63 5.86 2.94 -22.16
CA GLU A 63 6.69 3.45 -21.06
C GLU A 63 7.92 2.58 -20.81
N ARG A 64 7.75 1.25 -20.74
CA ARG A 64 8.85 0.30 -20.58
C ARG A 64 9.83 0.36 -21.76
N ARG A 65 9.32 0.48 -22.98
CA ARG A 65 10.16 0.67 -24.18
C ARG A 65 10.99 1.95 -24.13
N ASN A 66 10.38 3.05 -23.70
CA ASN A 66 11.04 4.34 -23.54
C ASN A 66 12.11 4.28 -22.45
N LEU A 67 11.84 3.61 -21.35
CA LEU A 67 12.79 3.36 -20.28
C LEU A 67 13.98 2.54 -20.79
N LEU A 68 13.75 1.39 -21.44
CA LEU A 68 14.78 0.56 -22.03
C LEU A 68 15.68 1.34 -22.99
N SER A 69 15.06 2.10 -23.90
CA SER A 69 15.79 2.92 -24.88
C SER A 69 16.66 3.97 -24.20
N THR A 70 16.15 4.61 -23.15
CA THR A 70 16.87 5.64 -22.40
C THR A 70 18.04 5.05 -21.60
N MET A 71 17.80 3.91 -20.97
CA MET A 71 18.85 3.19 -20.23
C MET A 71 19.94 2.68 -21.17
N TYR A 72 19.55 2.08 -22.29
CA TYR A 72 20.49 1.53 -23.27
C TYR A 72 21.45 2.57 -23.85
N LYS A 73 20.97 3.81 -24.09
CA LYS A 73 21.82 4.91 -24.54
C LYS A 73 23.04 5.17 -23.64
N ARG A 74 22.93 4.88 -22.35
CA ARG A 74 24.01 5.04 -21.36
C ARG A 74 25.06 3.92 -21.44
N PHE A 75 24.70 2.75 -21.97
CA PHE A 75 25.59 1.60 -22.15
C PHE A 75 26.24 1.58 -23.51
N LYS A 76 25.72 2.31 -24.50
CA LYS A 76 26.22 2.33 -25.85
C LYS A 76 27.44 3.27 -25.98
N ASN A 77 28.63 2.69 -26.15
CA ASN A 77 29.84 3.42 -26.50
C ASN A 77 30.12 3.30 -28.02
N LYS A 78 30.31 4.40 -28.73
CA LYS A 78 30.37 4.44 -30.19
C LYS A 78 31.62 3.75 -30.81
N GLU A 79 32.58 3.38 -29.99
CA GLU A 79 33.91 2.88 -30.44
C GLU A 79 34.12 1.38 -30.16
N LEU A 80 33.14 0.65 -29.65
CA LEU A 80 33.30 -0.75 -29.27
C LEU A 80 32.48 -1.69 -30.16
N ASP A 81 33.03 -2.88 -30.41
CA ASP A 81 32.30 -4.00 -30.94
C ASP A 81 31.28 -4.50 -29.92
N TYR A 82 30.12 -4.92 -30.38
CA TYR A 82 28.97 -5.35 -29.52
C TYR A 82 28.60 -6.81 -29.83
N PRO A 83 29.44 -7.79 -29.43
CA PRO A 83 29.25 -9.19 -29.79
C PRO A 83 28.09 -9.86 -29.01
N GLU A 84 27.72 -9.30 -27.87
CA GLU A 84 26.69 -9.89 -26.98
C GLU A 84 25.34 -9.27 -27.28
N THR A 85 24.33 -10.13 -27.53
CA THR A 85 22.95 -9.72 -27.77
C THR A 85 22.06 -10.26 -26.67
N VAL A 86 21.25 -9.39 -26.07
CA VAL A 86 20.24 -9.76 -25.09
C VAL A 86 18.88 -9.25 -25.53
N THR A 87 17.90 -10.16 -25.53
CA THR A 87 16.49 -9.81 -25.81
C THR A 87 15.77 -9.50 -24.50
N ILE A 88 15.21 -8.29 -24.40
CA ILE A 88 14.41 -7.85 -23.25
C ILE A 88 13.08 -7.29 -23.78
N GLU A 89 11.95 -7.75 -23.26
CA GLU A 89 10.60 -7.33 -23.69
C GLU A 89 10.36 -7.47 -25.22
N GLY A 90 11.06 -8.43 -25.86
CA GLY A 90 10.98 -8.65 -27.31
C GLY A 90 11.83 -7.72 -28.16
N TYR A 91 12.73 -6.94 -27.56
CA TYR A 91 13.68 -6.07 -28.26
C TYR A 91 15.11 -6.53 -28.01
N ASP A 92 15.94 -6.49 -29.06
CA ASP A 92 17.32 -6.89 -29.02
C ASP A 92 18.23 -5.69 -28.70
N TYR A 93 19.12 -5.89 -27.72
CA TYR A 93 20.12 -4.93 -27.27
C TYR A 93 21.51 -5.55 -27.33
N ASN A 94 22.47 -4.84 -27.91
CA ASN A 94 23.83 -5.33 -28.12
C ASN A 94 24.80 -4.68 -27.12
N PHE A 95 25.67 -5.48 -26.52
CA PHE A 95 26.62 -5.07 -25.49
C PHE A 95 28.04 -5.51 -25.83
N ALA A 96 29.01 -4.79 -25.31
CA ALA A 96 30.42 -5.07 -25.49
C ALA A 96 30.89 -6.33 -24.75
N SER A 97 30.21 -6.66 -23.64
CA SER A 97 30.48 -7.84 -22.82
C SER A 97 29.18 -8.43 -22.23
N LYS A 98 29.29 -9.70 -21.84
CA LYS A 98 28.21 -10.37 -21.12
C LYS A 98 27.90 -9.70 -19.76
N GLU A 99 28.95 -9.19 -19.10
CA GLU A 99 28.80 -8.49 -17.81
C GLU A 99 27.97 -7.20 -17.96
N ASP A 100 28.19 -6.44 -19.05
CA ASP A 100 27.39 -5.25 -19.34
C ASP A 100 25.93 -5.61 -19.66
N ALA A 101 25.73 -6.71 -20.40
CA ALA A 101 24.41 -7.23 -20.71
C ALA A 101 23.65 -7.65 -19.43
N ASP A 102 24.31 -8.42 -18.56
CA ASP A 102 23.73 -8.87 -17.29
C ASP A 102 23.45 -7.69 -16.34
N ARG A 103 24.36 -6.73 -16.28
CA ARG A 103 24.19 -5.49 -15.51
C ARG A 103 23.00 -4.66 -16.01
N PHE A 104 22.90 -4.48 -17.33
CA PHE A 104 21.78 -3.77 -17.93
C PHE A 104 20.45 -4.45 -17.61
N LYS A 105 20.39 -5.78 -17.80
CA LYS A 105 19.22 -6.60 -17.51
C LYS A 105 18.80 -6.49 -16.04
N SER A 106 19.76 -6.62 -15.11
CA SER A 106 19.53 -6.49 -13.68
C SER A 106 19.00 -5.10 -13.31
N MET A 107 19.62 -4.04 -13.86
CA MET A 107 19.14 -2.68 -13.63
C MET A 107 17.73 -2.46 -14.16
N TYR A 108 17.40 -2.96 -15.35
CA TYR A 108 16.08 -2.82 -15.93
C TYR A 108 15.02 -3.50 -15.06
N TYR A 109 15.24 -4.78 -14.70
CA TYR A 109 14.28 -5.51 -13.87
C TYR A 109 14.13 -4.89 -12.49
N LYS A 110 15.20 -4.35 -11.91
CA LYS A 110 15.11 -3.60 -10.66
C LYS A 110 14.25 -2.35 -10.77
N TYR A 111 14.27 -1.67 -11.91
CA TYR A 111 13.44 -0.48 -12.14
C TYR A 111 11.96 -0.78 -12.33
N ILE A 112 11.64 -1.93 -12.93
CA ILE A 112 10.24 -2.30 -13.20
C ILE A 112 9.62 -3.21 -12.14
N SER A 113 10.42 -3.79 -11.25
CA SER A 113 9.92 -4.56 -10.12
C SER A 113 9.42 -3.63 -9.02
N VAL A 114 8.28 -3.96 -8.46
CA VAL A 114 7.81 -3.34 -7.22
C VAL A 114 8.51 -4.05 -6.06
N ASP A 115 9.26 -3.31 -5.27
CA ASP A 115 10.04 -3.82 -4.16
C ASP A 115 9.25 -3.72 -2.84
N HIS A 116 8.50 -2.64 -2.68
CA HIS A 116 7.63 -2.39 -1.54
C HIS A 116 6.53 -1.38 -1.91
N SER A 117 5.54 -1.28 -1.07
CA SER A 117 4.49 -0.26 -1.12
C SER A 117 4.56 0.64 0.09
N GLU A 118 4.31 1.92 -0.11
CA GLU A 118 4.02 2.87 0.96
C GLU A 118 2.51 3.13 0.95
N ILE A 119 1.83 2.65 1.99
CA ILE A 119 0.37 2.69 2.10
C ILE A 119 -0.01 3.74 3.13
N PHE A 120 -0.73 4.77 2.71
CA PHE A 120 -1.24 5.83 3.57
C PHE A 120 -2.76 5.71 3.66
N LEU A 121 -3.26 5.52 4.88
CA LEU A 121 -4.69 5.44 5.17
C LEU A 121 -5.08 6.55 6.12
N GLU A 122 -6.11 7.29 5.76
CA GLU A 122 -6.73 8.31 6.59
C GLU A 122 -8.12 7.81 7.00
N GLU A 123 -8.35 7.75 8.31
CA GLU A 123 -9.62 7.33 8.94
C GLU A 123 -10.21 6.03 8.32
N PRO A 124 -9.42 4.93 8.22
CA PRO A 124 -9.92 3.71 7.58
C PRO A 124 -11.08 3.05 8.32
N GLU A 125 -11.38 3.53 9.52
CA GLU A 125 -12.51 3.14 10.34
C GLU A 125 -13.85 3.74 9.94
N ASP A 126 -13.89 4.72 9.04
CA ASP A 126 -15.07 5.47 8.69
C ASP A 126 -16.24 4.55 8.26
N ASN A 127 -17.40 4.79 8.89
CA ASN A 127 -18.62 3.99 8.70
C ASN A 127 -18.51 2.50 9.09
N LEU A 128 -17.45 2.09 9.80
CA LEU A 128 -17.26 0.72 10.24
C LEU A 128 -17.59 0.54 11.72
N PHE A 129 -18.31 -0.52 12.06
CA PHE A 129 -18.48 -0.93 13.46
C PHE A 129 -17.16 -1.45 14.05
N PRO A 130 -16.90 -1.26 15.36
CA PRO A 130 -15.68 -1.66 16.02
C PRO A 130 -15.19 -3.08 15.70
N PRO A 131 -16.05 -4.13 15.70
CA PRO A 131 -15.62 -5.48 15.32
C PRO A 131 -15.11 -5.59 13.88
N THR A 132 -15.64 -4.77 12.97
CA THR A 132 -15.20 -4.74 11.57
C THR A 132 -13.87 -3.99 11.44
N GLN A 133 -13.68 -2.91 12.21
CA GLN A 133 -12.42 -2.18 12.29
C GLN A 133 -11.27 -3.10 12.70
N CYS A 134 -11.44 -3.86 13.80
CA CYS A 134 -10.43 -4.82 14.25
C CYS A 134 -10.12 -5.91 13.22
N LYS A 135 -11.15 -6.44 12.54
CA LYS A 135 -10.96 -7.45 11.48
C LYS A 135 -10.23 -6.87 10.27
N PHE A 136 -10.53 -5.64 9.92
CA PHE A 136 -9.84 -4.95 8.83
C PHE A 136 -8.35 -4.76 9.14
N VAL A 137 -8.02 -4.30 10.34
CA VAL A 137 -6.63 -4.15 10.79
C VAL A 137 -5.89 -5.48 10.75
N ASN A 138 -6.47 -6.56 11.28
CA ASN A 138 -5.85 -7.89 11.24
C ASN A 138 -5.59 -8.33 9.80
N TRP A 139 -6.60 -8.22 8.94
CA TRP A 139 -6.46 -8.59 7.52
C TRP A 139 -5.35 -7.78 6.84
N LEU A 140 -5.26 -6.47 7.11
CA LEU A 140 -4.25 -5.61 6.50
C LEU A 140 -2.84 -5.98 6.95
N LEU A 141 -2.64 -6.22 8.25
CA LEU A 141 -1.35 -6.65 8.79
C LEU A 141 -0.94 -8.03 8.26
N ASP A 142 -1.86 -9.00 8.23
CA ASP A 142 -1.62 -10.32 7.63
C ASP A 142 -1.27 -10.21 6.12
N ALA A 143 -1.87 -9.24 5.41
CA ALA A 143 -1.68 -9.08 3.98
C ALA A 143 -0.32 -8.48 3.62
N ILE A 144 0.25 -7.60 4.47
CA ILE A 144 1.58 -7.00 4.28
C ILE A 144 2.70 -7.86 4.89
N GLU A 145 2.35 -8.91 5.67
CA GLU A 145 3.34 -9.80 6.28
C GLU A 145 4.22 -10.46 5.20
N GLY A 146 5.53 -10.41 5.40
CA GLY A 146 6.52 -10.95 4.44
C GLY A 146 6.88 -10.04 3.27
N HIS A 147 6.31 -8.83 3.21
CA HIS A 147 6.67 -7.77 2.30
C HIS A 147 7.44 -6.68 3.06
N ASN A 148 8.21 -5.86 2.34
CA ASN A 148 8.87 -4.69 2.93
C ASN A 148 7.95 -3.45 2.88
N ASP A 149 6.64 -3.66 2.93
CA ASP A 149 5.65 -2.60 2.84
C ASP A 149 5.67 -1.71 4.08
N MET A 150 5.47 -0.40 3.88
CA MET A 150 5.30 0.56 4.96
C MET A 150 3.85 1.02 5.03
N LEU A 151 3.29 0.96 6.24
CA LEU A 151 1.91 1.31 6.51
C LEU A 151 1.83 2.54 7.42
N PHE A 152 1.16 3.57 6.95
CA PHE A 152 0.88 4.80 7.69
C PHE A 152 -0.63 4.94 7.87
N ILE A 153 -1.10 5.01 9.11
CA ILE A 153 -2.52 5.13 9.43
C ILE A 153 -2.73 6.37 10.29
N ALA A 154 -3.53 7.31 9.79
CA ALA A 154 -4.13 8.37 10.61
C ALA A 154 -5.50 7.90 11.07
N THR A 155 -5.74 7.83 12.37
CA THR A 155 -6.98 7.31 12.93
C THR A 155 -7.42 8.08 14.17
N HIS A 156 -8.73 8.21 14.32
CA HIS A 156 -9.39 8.67 15.55
C HIS A 156 -10.04 7.50 16.32
N SER A 157 -9.88 6.26 15.84
CA SER A 157 -10.49 5.10 16.47
C SER A 157 -9.59 4.45 17.52
N PRO A 158 -10.03 4.39 18.79
CA PRO A 158 -9.34 3.62 19.81
C PRO A 158 -9.26 2.12 19.49
N TYR A 159 -10.22 1.60 18.74
CA TYR A 159 -10.27 0.19 18.35
C TYR A 159 -9.21 -0.14 17.31
N VAL A 160 -9.00 0.75 16.33
CA VAL A 160 -7.93 0.60 15.32
C VAL A 160 -6.58 0.67 16.02
N LEU A 161 -6.34 1.71 16.84
CA LEU A 161 -5.07 1.88 17.53
C LEU A 161 -4.74 0.70 18.45
N ASN A 162 -5.70 0.29 19.31
CA ASN A 162 -5.50 -0.85 20.22
C ASN A 162 -5.24 -2.16 19.46
N GLN A 163 -5.91 -2.37 18.32
CA GLN A 163 -5.67 -3.57 17.51
C GLN A 163 -4.29 -3.55 16.87
N LEU A 164 -3.82 -2.40 16.37
CA LEU A 164 -2.46 -2.23 15.83
C LEU A 164 -1.40 -2.51 16.91
N ILE A 165 -1.55 -1.92 18.10
CA ILE A 165 -0.63 -2.14 19.22
C ILE A 165 -0.60 -3.61 19.63
N LYS A 166 -1.77 -4.26 19.70
CA LYS A 166 -1.90 -5.66 20.10
C LYS A 166 -1.14 -6.62 19.17
N VAL A 167 -1.15 -6.36 17.87
CA VAL A 167 -0.59 -7.28 16.86
C VAL A 167 0.86 -6.95 16.55
N SER A 168 1.25 -5.66 16.61
CA SER A 168 2.55 -5.18 16.11
C SER A 168 3.31 -4.32 17.11
N SER A 169 3.20 -4.59 18.42
CA SER A 169 3.75 -3.73 19.49
C SER A 169 5.23 -3.37 19.35
N ASP A 170 6.04 -4.24 18.76
CA ASP A 170 7.48 -4.01 18.62
C ASP A 170 7.88 -3.30 17.33
N GLU A 171 7.00 -3.28 16.34
CA GLU A 171 7.24 -2.73 15.00
C GLU A 171 6.49 -1.42 14.72
N ILE A 172 5.66 -0.98 15.67
CA ILE A 172 4.84 0.21 15.52
C ILE A 172 5.52 1.46 16.11
N SER A 173 5.38 2.59 15.40
CA SER A 173 5.64 3.93 15.92
C SER A 173 4.33 4.70 15.98
N VAL A 174 4.00 5.23 17.15
CA VAL A 174 2.77 6.01 17.37
C VAL A 174 3.14 7.48 17.50
N PHE A 175 2.51 8.32 16.69
CA PHE A 175 2.66 9.76 16.71
C PHE A 175 1.34 10.41 17.14
N PHE A 176 1.46 11.28 18.11
CA PHE A 176 0.33 12.03 18.64
C PHE A 176 0.34 13.46 18.10
N THR A 177 -0.76 13.90 17.53
CA THR A 177 -0.91 15.27 17.03
C THR A 177 -1.83 16.07 17.95
N TYR A 178 -1.40 17.26 18.35
CA TYR A 178 -2.16 18.12 19.27
C TYR A 178 -1.97 19.60 18.96
N HIS A 179 -2.92 20.41 19.42
CA HIS A 179 -2.80 21.86 19.37
C HIS A 179 -1.90 22.36 20.51
N SER A 180 -0.98 23.27 20.20
CA SER A 180 -0.26 24.00 21.24
C SER A 180 -1.24 24.82 22.08
N SER A 181 -1.13 24.72 23.41
CA SER A 181 -1.95 25.50 24.35
C SER A 181 -1.55 26.99 24.40
N ASP A 182 -0.42 27.36 23.79
CA ASP A 182 -0.01 28.75 23.66
C ASP A 182 -0.91 29.47 22.66
N ASN A 183 -1.75 30.39 23.17
CA ASN A 183 -2.71 31.17 22.41
C ASN A 183 -2.11 32.05 21.28
N THR A 184 -0.80 32.07 21.10
CA THR A 184 -0.10 32.85 20.10
C THR A 184 0.16 32.14 18.79
N ASP A 185 0.29 30.80 18.82
CA ASP A 185 0.59 29.98 17.65
C ASP A 185 -0.48 28.90 17.45
N ARG A 186 -1.29 29.03 16.39
CA ARG A 186 -2.26 28.01 15.96
C ARG A 186 -1.57 26.83 15.26
N LEU A 187 -0.42 26.40 15.76
CA LEU A 187 0.36 25.34 15.14
C LEU A 187 0.02 23.99 15.76
N TYR A 188 -0.19 23.00 14.90
CA TYR A 188 -0.21 21.61 15.31
C TYR A 188 1.22 21.18 15.68
N ARG A 189 1.31 20.42 16.75
CA ARG A 189 2.56 19.77 17.15
C ARG A 189 2.40 18.26 17.03
N VAL A 190 3.50 17.58 16.78
CA VAL A 190 3.58 16.12 16.68
C VAL A 190 4.56 15.63 17.71
N ARG A 191 4.18 14.62 18.47
CA ARG A 191 5.02 13.94 19.43
C ARG A 191 4.99 12.44 19.17
N GLN A 192 6.15 11.80 19.11
CA GLN A 192 6.26 10.36 19.10
C GLN A 192 6.15 9.83 20.53
N LEU A 193 5.34 8.79 20.71
CA LEU A 193 5.18 8.11 21.99
C LEU A 193 6.32 7.13 22.23
N SER A 194 6.75 7.00 23.50
CA SER A 194 7.69 5.97 23.93
C SER A 194 7.02 4.58 23.95
N LYS A 195 7.82 3.52 24.03
CA LYS A 195 7.30 2.15 24.13
C LYS A 195 6.52 1.92 25.43
N GLU A 196 6.90 2.59 26.51
CA GLU A 196 6.20 2.56 27.79
C GLU A 196 4.80 3.19 27.66
N GLU A 197 4.71 4.37 27.07
CA GLU A 197 3.44 5.05 26.82
C GLU A 197 2.51 4.23 25.89
N ILE A 198 3.06 3.59 24.87
CA ILE A 198 2.29 2.70 24.00
C ILE A 198 1.71 1.50 24.76
N ARG A 199 2.46 0.94 25.71
CA ARG A 199 1.97 -0.13 26.59
C ARG A 199 0.87 0.36 27.53
N GLU A 200 1.04 1.53 28.12
CA GLU A 200 0.00 2.15 28.96
C GLU A 200 -1.29 2.39 28.19
N ILE A 201 -1.20 2.81 26.93
CA ILE A 201 -2.36 2.95 26.03
C ILE A 201 -3.07 1.61 25.86
N TYR A 202 -2.32 0.55 25.63
CA TYR A 202 -2.89 -0.78 25.46
C TYR A 202 -3.59 -1.28 26.72
N ASP A 203 -2.97 -1.06 27.87
CA ASP A 203 -3.52 -1.50 29.19
C ASP A 203 -4.75 -0.69 29.59
N ASN A 204 -4.78 0.62 29.30
CA ASN A 204 -5.88 1.54 29.62
C ASN A 204 -6.97 1.58 28.55
N GLY A 205 -6.72 1.01 27.38
CA GLY A 205 -7.71 0.87 26.31
C GLY A 205 -8.25 2.20 25.80
N VAL A 206 -9.59 2.33 25.80
CA VAL A 206 -10.33 3.49 25.27
C VAL A 206 -10.10 4.76 26.08
N ASP A 207 -9.70 4.66 27.34
CA ASP A 207 -9.57 5.80 28.27
C ASP A 207 -8.52 6.82 27.80
N MET A 208 -7.52 6.37 27.04
CA MET A 208 -6.52 7.26 26.46
C MET A 208 -7.14 8.37 25.59
N PHE A 209 -8.14 8.05 24.79
CA PHE A 209 -8.79 9.02 23.91
C PHE A 209 -9.60 10.07 24.65
N PHE A 210 -9.96 9.78 25.90
CA PHE A 210 -10.67 10.73 26.78
C PHE A 210 -9.73 11.51 27.69
N ASN A 211 -8.52 11.00 27.92
CA ASN A 211 -7.53 11.54 28.83
C ASN A 211 -6.19 11.84 28.15
N PHE A 212 -6.21 12.17 26.85
CA PHE A 212 -4.99 12.41 26.06
C PHE A 212 -4.13 13.55 26.62
N GLU A 213 -4.71 14.49 27.40
CA GLU A 213 -3.98 15.56 28.08
C GLU A 213 -2.87 15.03 29.01
N LEU A 214 -2.96 13.78 29.45
CA LEU A 214 -1.93 13.14 30.27
C LEU A 214 -0.67 12.77 29.44
N TYR A 215 -0.77 12.77 28.11
CA TYR A 215 0.29 12.40 27.18
C TYR A 215 0.90 13.59 26.44
N ILE A 216 0.47 14.82 26.74
CA ILE A 216 0.97 16.06 26.19
C ILE A 216 1.89 16.72 27.24
#